data_7355a518d3f1fb49d8806e95ea68cc82
#
_entry.id   7355a518d3f1fb49d8806e95ea68cc82
#
_cell.length_a   1.000
_cell.length_b   1.000
_cell.length_c   1.000
_cell.angle_alpha   90.00
_cell.angle_beta   90.00
_cell.angle_gamma   90.00
#
_symmetry.space_group_name_H-M   'P 1'
#
loop_
_entity.id
_entity.type
_entity.pdbx_description
1 polymer ?
#
loop_
_entity_poly.entity_id
_entity_poly.type
_entity_poly.pdbx_seq_one_letter_code
_entity_poly.pdbx_strand_id
1 'polypeptide(L)'
;MLTNLHVKNLALIDEAEVEFGPGLNILTGETGAGKSILIGSINAALGKKISREMIRTGETSALVELVFETENPHVLELLKEMDLEAEEGQVIISRKITGSRSVCRINGEACNISQVKVLASLLLDIHGQHEHQTHDVRQGKTPGRIETVAHAGAAQQRAEIIADGLA
;
A
#
# COMPACT_ATOMS: atom_id res chain seq x y z
N MET A 1 5.17 -9.24 4.16
CA MET A 1 5.80 -8.64 2.96
C MET A 1 4.73 -8.43 1.90
N LEU A 2 4.75 -7.32 1.11
CA LEU A 2 3.89 -7.21 -0.08
C LEU A 2 4.41 -8.18 -1.14
N THR A 3 3.54 -9.05 -1.65
CA THR A 3 3.90 -10.07 -2.65
C THR A 3 3.26 -9.83 -4.00
N ASN A 4 2.07 -9.20 -4.04
CA ASN A 4 1.41 -8.90 -5.29
C ASN A 4 0.63 -7.59 -5.22
N LEU A 5 0.58 -6.88 -6.34
CA LEU A 5 -0.27 -5.74 -6.61
C LEU A 5 -1.04 -5.98 -7.89
N HIS A 6 -2.36 -6.02 -7.82
CA HIS A 6 -3.24 -6.02 -8.97
C HIS A 6 -4.00 -4.71 -9.08
N VAL A 7 -3.96 -4.09 -10.24
CA VAL A 7 -4.65 -2.82 -10.55
C VAL A 7 -5.47 -2.99 -11.81
N LYS A 8 -6.73 -2.57 -11.77
CA LYS A 8 -7.62 -2.60 -12.93
C LYS A 8 -8.40 -1.31 -13.08
N ASN A 9 -8.46 -0.81 -14.32
CA ASN A 9 -9.22 0.38 -14.73
C ASN A 9 -8.88 1.63 -13.90
N LEU A 10 -7.60 1.84 -13.57
CA LEU A 10 -7.16 2.99 -12.77
C LEU A 10 -6.28 3.93 -13.60
N ALA A 11 -6.70 5.16 -13.77
CA ALA A 11 -6.02 6.20 -14.55
C ALA A 11 -5.68 5.71 -15.97
N LEU A 12 -4.40 5.58 -16.31
CA LEU A 12 -3.94 5.09 -17.61
C LEU A 12 -3.83 3.55 -17.66
N ILE A 13 -3.96 2.87 -16.52
CA ILE A 13 -3.82 1.42 -16.42
C ILE A 13 -5.17 0.76 -16.73
N ASP A 14 -5.19 -0.06 -17.76
CA ASP A 14 -6.30 -0.97 -18.04
C ASP A 14 -6.27 -2.13 -17.04
N GLU A 15 -5.22 -2.91 -17.08
CA GLU A 15 -4.93 -3.94 -16.11
C GLU A 15 -3.42 -4.11 -15.97
N ALA A 16 -2.96 -4.25 -14.73
CA ALA A 16 -1.57 -4.51 -14.41
C ALA A 16 -1.47 -5.40 -13.18
N GLU A 17 -0.55 -6.34 -13.25
CA GLU A 17 -0.18 -7.20 -12.14
C GLU A 17 1.32 -7.09 -11.92
N VAL A 18 1.72 -6.88 -10.68
CA VAL A 18 3.12 -6.73 -10.28
C VAL A 18 3.41 -7.68 -9.12
N GLU A 19 4.33 -8.60 -9.36
CA GLU A 19 4.83 -9.50 -8.33
C GLU A 19 6.07 -8.89 -7.66
N PHE A 20 6.14 -8.98 -6.34
CA PHE A 20 7.27 -8.51 -5.54
C PHE A 20 7.99 -9.69 -4.93
N GLY A 21 9.29 -9.77 -5.18
CA GLY A 21 10.17 -10.75 -4.55
C GLY A 21 10.70 -10.28 -3.19
N PRO A 22 11.38 -11.15 -2.45
CA PRO A 22 12.07 -10.76 -1.22
C PRO A 22 13.23 -9.80 -1.52
N GLY A 23 13.46 -8.84 -0.62
CA GLY A 23 14.52 -7.86 -0.75
C GLY A 23 14.12 -6.61 -1.53
N LEU A 24 15.04 -6.03 -2.31
CA LEU A 24 14.84 -4.79 -3.05
C LEU A 24 14.12 -5.04 -4.38
N ASN A 25 12.99 -4.39 -4.58
CA ASN A 25 12.23 -4.38 -5.83
C ASN A 25 12.36 -3.00 -6.47
N ILE A 26 12.85 -2.93 -7.72
CA ILE A 26 13.08 -1.67 -8.43
C ILE A 26 12.07 -1.57 -9.58
N LEU A 27 11.24 -0.54 -9.53
CA LEU A 27 10.33 -0.19 -10.63
C LEU A 27 11.06 0.72 -11.62
N THR A 28 11.33 0.21 -12.82
CA THR A 28 11.95 0.97 -13.91
C THR A 28 10.94 1.30 -15.00
N GLY A 29 11.17 2.36 -15.78
CA GLY A 29 10.32 2.72 -16.91
C GLY A 29 10.61 4.13 -17.41
N GLU A 30 10.42 4.37 -18.71
CA GLU A 30 10.77 5.64 -19.39
C GLU A 30 9.90 6.82 -18.95
N THR A 31 8.65 6.60 -18.53
CA THR A 31 7.75 7.67 -18.09
C THR A 31 7.48 7.57 -16.59
N GLY A 32 7.77 8.63 -15.85
CA GLY A 32 7.46 8.73 -14.41
C GLY A 32 5.96 8.52 -14.08
N ALA A 33 5.07 8.69 -15.06
CA ALA A 33 3.63 8.54 -14.89
C ALA A 33 3.21 7.14 -14.42
N GLY A 34 3.74 6.06 -15.03
CA GLY A 34 3.36 4.69 -14.68
C GLY A 34 3.76 4.30 -13.25
N LYS A 35 4.99 4.64 -12.84
CA LYS A 35 5.49 4.38 -11.47
C LYS A 35 4.67 5.14 -10.43
N SER A 36 4.38 6.40 -10.66
CA SER A 36 3.58 7.22 -9.76
C SER A 36 2.15 6.71 -9.62
N ILE A 37 1.57 6.19 -10.71
CA ILE A 37 0.23 5.58 -10.67
C ILE A 37 0.23 4.30 -9.83
N LEU A 38 1.25 3.44 -9.99
CA LEU A 38 1.38 2.21 -9.18
C LEU A 38 1.53 2.53 -7.69
N ILE A 39 2.39 3.46 -7.32
CA ILE A 39 2.53 3.89 -5.91
C ILE A 39 1.24 4.56 -5.42
N GLY A 40 0.62 5.38 -6.26
CA GLY A 40 -0.68 5.98 -5.98
C GLY A 40 -1.77 4.94 -5.74
N SER A 41 -1.77 3.84 -6.50
CA SER A 41 -2.71 2.74 -6.34
C SER A 41 -2.52 2.00 -5.02
N ILE A 42 -1.27 1.70 -4.62
CA ILE A 42 -0.95 1.11 -3.32
C ILE A 42 -1.47 2.02 -2.19
N ASN A 43 -1.14 3.31 -2.25
CA ASN A 43 -1.61 4.30 -1.29
C ASN A 43 -3.14 4.37 -1.21
N ALA A 44 -3.81 4.27 -2.36
CA ALA A 44 -5.27 4.25 -2.44
C ALA A 44 -5.86 3.01 -1.75
N ALA A 45 -5.33 1.82 -2.01
CA ALA A 45 -5.76 0.59 -1.36
C ALA A 45 -5.56 0.65 0.16
N LEU A 46 -4.45 1.24 0.63
CA LEU A 46 -4.13 1.41 2.05
C LEU A 46 -4.86 2.58 2.73
N GLY A 47 -5.89 3.13 2.10
CA GLY A 47 -6.81 4.07 2.73
C GLY A 47 -6.49 5.55 2.54
N LYS A 48 -5.55 5.93 1.66
CA LYS A 48 -5.39 7.34 1.26
C LYS A 48 -6.60 7.79 0.44
N LYS A 49 -6.85 9.11 0.47
CA LYS A 49 -7.95 9.69 -0.30
C LYS A 49 -7.70 9.49 -1.80
N ILE A 50 -8.71 9.06 -2.52
CA ILE A 50 -8.66 8.87 -3.96
C ILE A 50 -9.76 9.69 -4.63
N SER A 51 -9.44 10.32 -5.76
CA SER A 51 -10.42 11.00 -6.61
C SER A 51 -11.11 9.98 -7.53
N ARG A 52 -12.39 10.22 -7.82
CA ARG A 52 -13.15 9.43 -8.81
C ARG A 52 -12.61 9.60 -10.23
N GLU A 53 -11.92 10.70 -10.49
CA GLU A 53 -11.25 10.98 -11.76
C GLU A 53 -10.12 10.00 -12.06
N MET A 54 -9.71 9.23 -11.05
CA MET A 54 -8.75 8.14 -11.24
C MET A 54 -9.37 6.87 -11.83
N ILE A 55 -10.69 6.77 -11.97
CA ILE A 55 -11.29 5.71 -12.77
C ILE A 55 -10.95 5.97 -14.24
N ARG A 56 -10.47 4.93 -14.93
CA ARG A 56 -10.10 5.02 -16.35
C ARG A 56 -11.28 5.53 -17.17
N THR A 57 -11.01 6.42 -18.12
CA THR A 57 -12.02 6.97 -19.01
C THR A 57 -12.73 5.86 -19.78
N GLY A 58 -14.06 5.86 -19.73
CA GLY A 58 -14.90 4.82 -20.33
C GLY A 58 -15.30 3.69 -19.38
N GLU A 59 -14.68 3.63 -18.18
CA GLU A 59 -14.92 2.60 -17.18
C GLU A 59 -15.85 3.09 -16.06
N THR A 60 -16.59 2.16 -15.46
CA THR A 60 -17.54 2.45 -14.38
C THR A 60 -16.95 2.24 -12.99
N SER A 61 -15.85 1.51 -12.91
CA SER A 61 -15.17 1.21 -11.64
C SER A 61 -13.69 0.91 -11.85
N ALA A 62 -12.90 1.17 -10.82
CA ALA A 62 -11.52 0.74 -10.70
C ALA A 62 -11.36 -0.22 -9.51
N LEU A 63 -10.38 -1.10 -9.58
CA LEU A 63 -10.00 -2.03 -8.52
C LEU A 63 -8.50 -1.92 -8.26
N VAL A 64 -8.14 -1.92 -6.99
CA VAL A 64 -6.77 -2.14 -6.53
C VAL A 64 -6.80 -3.23 -5.49
N GLU A 65 -5.93 -4.20 -5.63
CA GLU A 65 -5.76 -5.31 -4.70
C GLU A 65 -4.29 -5.50 -4.36
N LEU A 66 -4.01 -5.68 -3.07
CA LEU A 66 -2.68 -5.91 -2.51
C LEU A 66 -2.71 -7.23 -1.77
N VAL A 67 -1.72 -8.07 -2.04
CA VAL A 67 -1.53 -9.33 -1.34
C VAL A 67 -0.26 -9.23 -0.50
N PHE A 68 -0.40 -9.50 0.79
CA PHE A 68 0.69 -9.53 1.75
C PHE A 68 0.84 -10.94 2.32
N GLU A 69 2.08 -11.35 2.54
CA GLU A 69 2.41 -12.49 3.39
C GLU A 69 3.04 -11.98 4.68
N THR A 70 2.57 -12.49 5.81
CA THR A 70 3.03 -12.04 7.12
C THR A 70 2.93 -13.13 8.18
N GLU A 71 3.96 -13.19 9.01
CA GLU A 71 3.99 -13.97 10.26
C GLU A 71 3.99 -13.04 11.48
N ASN A 72 3.77 -11.73 11.27
CA ASN A 72 3.80 -10.75 12.34
C ASN A 72 2.62 -11.01 13.30
N PRO A 73 2.89 -11.35 14.57
CA PRO A 73 1.84 -11.66 15.53
C PRO A 73 0.88 -10.51 15.78
N HIS A 74 1.34 -9.26 15.71
CA HIS A 74 0.49 -8.08 15.87
C HIS A 74 -0.52 -7.92 14.72
N VAL A 75 -0.13 -8.31 13.49
CA VAL A 75 -1.06 -8.31 12.35
C VAL A 75 -2.12 -9.39 12.55
N LEU A 76 -1.69 -10.60 12.93
CA LEU A 76 -2.59 -11.74 13.13
C LEU A 76 -3.57 -11.49 14.30
N GLU A 77 -3.09 -10.85 15.38
CA GLU A 77 -3.93 -10.46 16.52
C GLU A 77 -4.97 -9.41 16.11
N LEU A 78 -4.53 -8.36 15.38
CA LEU A 78 -5.42 -7.33 14.87
C LEU A 78 -6.51 -7.88 13.93
N LEU A 79 -6.16 -8.84 13.06
CA LEU A 79 -7.14 -9.51 12.21
C LEU A 79 -8.19 -10.26 13.04
N LYS A 80 -7.77 -10.99 14.07
CA LYS A 80 -8.69 -11.68 15.01
C LYS A 80 -9.61 -10.71 15.74
N GLU A 81 -9.11 -9.54 16.17
CA GLU A 81 -9.95 -8.49 16.77
C GLU A 81 -11.00 -7.93 15.79
N MET A 82 -10.77 -8.08 14.50
CA MET A 82 -11.70 -7.68 13.43
C MET A 82 -12.61 -8.83 12.97
N ASP A 83 -12.57 -9.99 13.64
CA ASP A 83 -13.23 -11.24 13.21
C ASP A 83 -12.78 -11.71 11.81
N LEU A 84 -11.49 -11.48 11.48
CA LEU A 84 -10.89 -11.87 10.21
C LEU A 84 -9.79 -12.92 10.45
N GLU A 85 -9.64 -13.82 9.49
CA GLU A 85 -8.57 -14.82 9.51
C GLU A 85 -7.60 -14.57 8.36
N ALA A 86 -6.31 -14.86 8.59
CA ALA A 86 -5.29 -14.94 7.58
C ALA A 86 -5.08 -16.40 7.21
N GLU A 87 -5.49 -16.81 6.02
CA GLU A 87 -5.21 -18.15 5.52
C GLU A 87 -3.72 -18.24 5.17
N GLU A 88 -3.02 -19.19 5.79
CA GLU A 88 -1.57 -19.39 5.57
C GLU A 88 -0.70 -18.13 5.71
N GLY A 89 -1.10 -17.18 6.57
CA GLY A 89 -0.41 -15.91 6.76
C GLY A 89 -0.64 -14.89 5.65
N GLN A 90 -1.56 -15.15 4.73
CA GLN A 90 -1.90 -14.25 3.64
C GLN A 90 -2.94 -13.21 4.08
N VAL A 91 -2.70 -11.96 3.70
CA VAL A 91 -3.61 -10.83 3.94
C VAL A 91 -3.87 -10.11 2.62
N ILE A 92 -5.12 -10.09 2.19
CA ILE A 92 -5.55 -9.44 0.95
C ILE A 92 -6.30 -8.16 1.29
N ILE A 93 -5.80 -7.02 0.86
CA ILE A 93 -6.48 -5.72 0.98
C ILE A 93 -6.92 -5.29 -0.40
N SER A 94 -8.22 -5.12 -0.61
CA SER A 94 -8.74 -4.64 -1.88
C SER A 94 -9.60 -3.38 -1.71
N ARG A 95 -9.57 -2.53 -2.72
CA ARG A 95 -10.43 -1.34 -2.80
C ARG A 95 -11.05 -1.23 -4.18
N LYS A 96 -12.38 -1.32 -4.22
CA LYS A 96 -13.17 -1.05 -5.42
C LYS A 96 -13.72 0.37 -5.36
N ILE A 97 -13.45 1.14 -6.41
CA ILE A 97 -13.86 2.54 -6.55
C ILE A 97 -14.90 2.61 -7.66
N THR A 98 -16.02 3.26 -7.39
CA THR A 98 -17.08 3.53 -8.37
C THR A 98 -17.37 5.03 -8.43
N GLY A 99 -18.16 5.47 -9.39
CA GLY A 99 -18.57 6.87 -9.49
C GLY A 99 -19.27 7.42 -8.24
N SER A 100 -19.90 6.58 -7.42
CA SER A 100 -20.67 6.98 -6.24
C SER A 100 -19.97 6.70 -4.91
N ARG A 101 -19.18 5.64 -4.81
CA ARG A 101 -18.59 5.19 -3.54
C ARG A 101 -17.29 4.41 -3.75
N SER A 102 -16.53 4.23 -2.68
CA SER A 102 -15.47 3.22 -2.64
C SER A 102 -15.71 2.23 -1.51
N VAL A 103 -15.42 0.97 -1.77
CA VAL A 103 -15.58 -0.13 -0.81
C VAL A 103 -14.21 -0.76 -0.59
N CYS A 104 -13.80 -0.87 0.67
CA CYS A 104 -12.61 -1.59 1.08
C CYS A 104 -12.99 -2.98 1.57
N ARG A 105 -12.11 -3.94 1.36
CA ARG A 105 -12.22 -5.31 1.87
C ARG A 105 -10.87 -5.78 2.39
N ILE A 106 -10.92 -6.60 3.43
CA ILE A 106 -9.78 -7.35 3.95
C ILE A 106 -10.19 -8.82 3.91
N ASN A 107 -9.42 -9.65 3.23
CA ASN A 107 -9.70 -11.08 3.03
C ASN A 107 -11.14 -11.36 2.54
N GLY A 108 -11.63 -10.50 1.61
CA GLY A 108 -12.98 -10.61 1.05
C GLY A 108 -14.08 -9.92 1.87
N GLU A 109 -13.89 -9.69 3.17
CA GLU A 109 -14.87 -9.08 4.05
C GLU A 109 -14.85 -7.55 3.96
N ALA A 110 -16.03 -6.94 3.90
CA ALA A 110 -16.16 -5.49 3.81
C ALA A 110 -15.71 -4.82 5.12
N CYS A 111 -14.87 -3.81 5.00
CA CYS A 111 -14.31 -3.10 6.13
C CYS A 111 -14.37 -1.58 5.94
N ASN A 112 -14.19 -0.83 7.02
CA ASN A 112 -14.07 0.61 6.95
C ASN A 112 -12.62 1.03 6.71
N ILE A 113 -12.45 2.28 6.25
CA ILE A 113 -11.13 2.81 5.88
C ILE A 113 -10.18 2.96 7.08
N SER A 114 -10.73 3.10 8.29
CA SER A 114 -9.92 3.19 9.52
C SER A 114 -9.29 1.84 9.87
N GLN A 115 -10.03 0.74 9.69
CA GLN A 115 -9.51 -0.61 9.86
C GLN A 115 -8.38 -0.89 8.87
N VAL A 116 -8.56 -0.52 7.59
CA VAL A 116 -7.51 -0.65 6.57
C VAL A 116 -6.26 0.13 6.97
N LYS A 117 -6.39 1.38 7.44
CA LYS A 117 -5.25 2.23 7.83
C LYS A 117 -4.48 1.66 9.01
N VAL A 118 -5.16 1.14 10.02
CA VAL A 118 -4.51 0.52 11.19
C VAL A 118 -3.74 -0.71 10.75
N LEU A 119 -4.35 -1.59 9.95
CA LEU A 119 -3.69 -2.78 9.42
C LEU A 119 -2.51 -2.41 8.52
N ALA A 120 -2.68 -1.43 7.62
CA ALA A 120 -1.66 -0.96 6.71
C ALA A 120 -0.40 -0.45 7.44
N SER A 121 -0.56 0.22 8.57
CA SER A 121 0.57 0.73 9.38
C SER A 121 1.46 -0.38 9.95
N LEU A 122 0.94 -1.61 10.06
CA LEU A 122 1.70 -2.79 10.50
C LEU A 122 2.31 -3.57 9.33
N LEU A 123 1.75 -3.43 8.12
CA LEU A 123 2.14 -4.20 6.94
C LEU A 123 3.16 -3.48 6.06
N LEU A 124 3.03 -2.18 5.88
CA LEU A 124 3.82 -1.42 4.91
C LEU A 124 4.03 0.02 5.36
N ASP A 125 5.26 0.49 5.23
CA ASP A 125 5.63 1.89 5.42
C ASP A 125 5.97 2.50 4.05
N ILE A 126 5.30 3.60 3.67
CA ILE A 126 5.47 4.25 2.38
C ILE A 126 6.01 5.66 2.59
N HIS A 127 7.24 5.88 2.17
CA HIS A 127 7.87 7.19 2.15
C HIS A 127 7.77 7.80 0.75
N GLY A 128 7.03 8.90 0.61
CA GLY A 128 6.90 9.66 -0.64
C GLY A 128 7.72 10.94 -0.61
N GLN A 129 8.29 11.36 -1.75
CA GLN A 129 9.12 12.56 -1.87
C GLN A 129 8.40 13.89 -1.60
N HIS A 130 7.06 13.91 -1.40
CA HIS A 130 6.25 15.12 -1.31
C HIS A 130 5.38 15.25 -0.06
N GLU A 131 5.59 14.47 0.98
CA GLU A 131 4.92 14.72 2.26
C GLU A 131 5.84 15.52 3.20
N HIS A 132 5.81 16.85 3.06
CA HIS A 132 6.13 17.73 4.16
C HIS A 132 5.04 17.56 5.23
N GLN A 133 5.19 16.55 6.08
CA GLN A 133 4.45 16.53 7.33
C GLN A 133 5.06 17.61 8.24
N THR A 134 4.34 18.71 8.40
CA THR A 134 4.56 19.62 9.52
C THR A 134 4.25 18.84 10.81
N HIS A 135 5.25 18.16 11.33
CA HIS A 135 5.19 17.68 12.70
C HIS A 135 5.23 18.89 13.62
N ASP A 136 4.11 19.12 14.29
CA ASP A 136 4.03 20.02 15.43
C ASP A 136 5.00 19.52 16.52
N VAL A 137 6.12 20.23 16.65
CA VAL A 137 7.18 19.93 17.61
C VAL A 137 6.68 20.36 18.99
N ARG A 138 6.08 19.45 19.72
CA ARG A 138 5.99 19.55 21.18
C ARG A 138 6.60 18.34 21.83
N GLN A 139 7.78 18.62 22.43
CA GLN A 139 8.51 17.89 23.46
C GLN A 139 9.41 16.71 23.06
N GLY A 140 10.68 17.06 22.84
CA GLY A 140 11.80 16.48 23.58
C GLY A 140 12.08 14.99 23.43
N LYS A 141 12.45 14.53 22.20
CA LYS A 141 13.46 13.49 22.02
C LYS A 141 13.97 13.60 20.58
N THR A 142 15.26 13.78 20.42
CA THR A 142 15.97 13.84 19.15
C THR A 142 15.71 12.55 18.37
N PRO A 143 15.05 12.59 17.18
CA PRO A 143 14.99 11.43 16.32
C PRO A 143 16.35 11.24 15.68
N GLY A 144 16.93 10.07 15.83
CA GLY A 144 18.13 9.69 15.10
C GLY A 144 17.83 9.74 13.60
N ARG A 145 18.69 10.43 12.87
CA ARG A 145 18.72 10.49 11.41
C ARG A 145 18.90 9.06 10.89
N ILE A 146 17.87 8.52 10.28
CA ILE A 146 17.96 7.23 9.60
C ILE A 146 18.46 7.52 8.19
N GLU A 147 19.76 7.31 7.98
CA GLU A 147 20.32 7.15 6.66
C GLU A 147 19.88 5.77 6.15
N THR A 148 19.24 5.75 4.98
CA THR A 148 18.78 4.53 4.33
C THR A 148 19.98 3.74 3.84
N VAL A 149 20.45 2.83 4.67
CA VAL A 149 21.35 1.75 4.27
C VAL A 149 20.65 0.46 4.63
N ALA A 150 20.23 -0.27 3.61
CA ALA A 150 19.64 -1.60 3.79
C ALA A 150 20.70 -2.55 4.37
N HIS A 151 20.59 -2.86 5.65
CA HIS A 151 21.30 -3.97 6.27
C HIS A 151 20.32 -5.12 6.50
N ALA A 152 20.59 -6.23 5.81
CA ALA A 152 19.93 -7.49 6.04
C ALA A 152 20.27 -7.99 7.45
N GLY A 153 19.26 -7.95 8.31
CA GLY A 153 19.31 -8.54 9.65
C GLY A 153 17.94 -9.05 10.01
N ALA A 154 17.85 -10.33 10.33
CA ALA A 154 16.64 -11.08 10.59
C ALA A 154 15.73 -10.41 11.61
N ALA A 155 14.46 -10.32 11.27
CA ALA A 155 13.23 -9.95 11.98
C ALA A 155 12.64 -8.61 11.55
N GLN A 156 11.53 -8.70 10.82
CA GLN A 156 10.72 -7.63 10.24
C GLN A 156 11.23 -7.07 8.91
N GLN A 157 11.05 -7.85 7.84
CA GLN A 157 11.17 -7.32 6.48
C GLN A 157 9.96 -6.44 6.19
N ARG A 158 10.14 -5.12 6.34
CA ARG A 158 9.25 -4.14 5.72
C ARG A 158 9.68 -4.01 4.27
N ALA A 159 8.79 -4.23 3.34
CA ALA A 159 9.04 -3.93 1.93
C ALA A 159 9.08 -2.41 1.76
N GLU A 160 10.22 -1.88 1.36
CA GLU A 160 10.39 -0.47 1.03
C GLU A 160 10.29 -0.32 -0.49
N ILE A 161 9.28 0.39 -0.96
CA ILE A 161 9.13 0.73 -2.38
C ILE A 161 9.74 2.11 -2.58
N ILE A 162 10.95 2.15 -3.14
CA ILE A 162 11.63 3.39 -3.49
C ILE A 162 11.29 3.75 -4.93
N ALA A 163 10.58 4.84 -5.14
CA ALA A 163 10.41 5.44 -6.46
C ALA A 163 11.46 6.53 -6.65
N ASP A 164 12.56 6.19 -7.27
CA ASP A 164 13.55 7.18 -7.70
C ASP A 164 13.01 7.93 -8.91
N GLY A 165 12.66 9.21 -8.69
CA GLY A 165 12.38 10.16 -9.76
C GLY A 165 13.69 10.79 -10.21
N LEU A 166 14.27 10.29 -11.28
CA LEU A 166 15.28 11.04 -12.01
C LEU A 166 14.61 12.13 -12.82
N ALA A 167 15.12 13.35 -12.63
CA ALA A 167 14.75 14.57 -13.31
C ALA A 167 14.90 14.49 -14.84
#